data_74d0a195f30acc25d33b556185662866
#
_entry.id   74d0a195f30acc25d33b556185662866
#
_cell.length_a   1.000
_cell.length_b   1.000
_cell.length_c   1.000
_cell.angle_alpha   90.00
_cell.angle_beta   90.00
_cell.angle_gamma   90.00
#
_symmetry.space_group_name_H-M   'P 1'
#
loop_
_entity.id
_entity.type
_entity.pdbx_description
1 polymer ?
#
loop_
_entity_poly.entity_id
_entity_poly.type
_entity_poly.pdbx_seq_one_letter_code
_entity_poly.pdbx_strand_id
1 'polypeptide(L)'
;MDVVVKPNLLFIFTDQQRLDTIECYGNDQIETPALNALADESFVFEHAYVSQPVCSPSRATMLCGLYPHTARVPACNVSLPQDVKTIAELVTNDYRCGYIGKWHLGDEIFPQHGFTEWIGTEDSYRQFFSSSEQHQHLSDYHHFLVAQ
;
A
#
# COMPACT_ATOMS: atom_id res chain seq x y z
N MET A 1 13.05 -34.02 -8.72
CA MET A 1 12.57 -33.01 -7.74
C MET A 1 12.06 -31.86 -8.58
N ASP A 2 10.75 -31.68 -8.58
CA ASP A 2 10.16 -30.58 -9.31
C ASP A 2 10.59 -29.27 -8.65
N VAL A 3 11.18 -28.38 -9.44
CA VAL A 3 11.53 -27.04 -8.97
C VAL A 3 10.20 -26.30 -8.74
N VAL A 4 9.82 -26.13 -7.48
CA VAL A 4 8.68 -25.29 -7.14
C VAL A 4 9.07 -23.85 -7.45
N VAL A 5 8.63 -23.35 -8.59
CA VAL A 5 8.79 -21.94 -8.97
C VAL A 5 7.88 -21.13 -8.04
N LYS A 6 8.47 -20.28 -7.20
CA LYS A 6 7.72 -19.36 -6.35
C LYS A 6 7.16 -18.22 -7.21
N PRO A 7 5.86 -17.92 -7.13
CA PRO A 7 5.28 -16.84 -7.91
C PRO A 7 5.72 -15.47 -7.41
N ASN A 8 5.84 -14.50 -8.32
CA ASN A 8 5.87 -13.10 -7.92
C ASN A 8 4.47 -12.63 -7.53
N LEU A 9 4.39 -11.73 -6.55
CA LEU A 9 3.15 -11.10 -6.11
C LEU A 9 3.21 -9.61 -6.45
N LEU A 10 2.26 -9.14 -7.27
CA LEU A 10 2.01 -7.73 -7.49
C LEU A 10 0.70 -7.36 -6.80
N PHE A 11 0.77 -6.48 -5.80
CA PHE A 11 -0.39 -5.95 -5.10
C PHE A 11 -0.59 -4.49 -5.49
N ILE A 12 -1.72 -4.19 -6.14
CA ILE A 12 -2.11 -2.83 -6.55
C ILE A 12 -3.23 -2.37 -5.64
N PHE A 13 -3.01 -1.26 -4.95
CA PHE A 13 -3.97 -0.68 -4.02
C PHE A 13 -4.22 0.79 -4.36
N THR A 14 -5.42 1.09 -4.81
CA THR A 14 -5.86 2.45 -5.09
C THR A 14 -6.25 3.17 -3.80
N ASP A 15 -5.96 4.49 -3.72
CA ASP A 15 -6.43 5.32 -2.61
C ASP A 15 -7.84 5.84 -2.91
N GLN A 16 -8.73 5.75 -1.95
CA GLN A 16 -10.06 6.39 -1.94
C GLN A 16 -10.94 6.10 -3.19
N GLN A 17 -10.69 5.00 -3.88
CA GLN A 17 -11.50 4.59 -5.03
C GLN A 17 -12.82 3.97 -4.56
N ARG A 18 -13.93 4.45 -5.10
CA ARG A 18 -15.26 3.90 -4.86
C ARG A 18 -15.57 2.80 -5.88
N LEU A 19 -16.31 1.79 -5.48
CA LEU A 19 -16.74 0.68 -6.33
C LEU A 19 -17.50 1.18 -7.57
N ASP A 20 -18.37 2.17 -7.38
CA ASP A 20 -19.20 2.75 -8.43
C ASP A 20 -18.44 3.66 -9.41
N THR A 21 -17.13 3.76 -9.32
CA THR A 21 -16.27 4.43 -10.32
C THR A 21 -15.64 3.45 -11.32
N ILE A 22 -15.99 2.18 -11.24
CA ILE A 22 -15.40 1.13 -12.08
C ILE A 22 -16.49 0.53 -13.00
N GLU A 23 -16.22 0.47 -14.29
CA GLU A 23 -17.19 0.05 -15.32
C GLU A 23 -17.66 -1.39 -15.12
N CYS A 24 -16.79 -2.35 -14.81
CA CYS A 24 -17.18 -3.75 -14.62
C CYS A 24 -18.10 -3.97 -13.38
N TYR A 25 -18.27 -2.96 -12.53
CA TYR A 25 -19.27 -2.94 -11.46
C TYR A 25 -20.55 -2.16 -11.83
N GLY A 26 -20.73 -1.84 -13.12
CA GLY A 26 -21.97 -1.24 -13.64
C GLY A 26 -21.93 0.27 -13.82
N ASN A 27 -20.77 0.92 -13.78
CA ASN A 27 -20.65 2.33 -14.13
C ASN A 27 -20.62 2.49 -15.65
N ASP A 28 -21.54 3.26 -16.21
CA ASP A 28 -21.65 3.56 -17.64
C ASP A 28 -21.13 4.98 -17.99
N GLN A 29 -20.61 5.72 -17.02
CA GLN A 29 -20.14 7.10 -17.19
C GLN A 29 -18.61 7.20 -17.21
N ILE A 30 -17.93 6.22 -16.64
CA ILE A 30 -16.46 6.19 -16.51
C ILE A 30 -15.94 4.94 -17.20
N GLU A 31 -15.14 5.13 -18.23
CA GLU A 31 -14.50 4.03 -18.95
C GLU A 31 -13.28 3.52 -18.19
N THR A 32 -13.23 2.22 -17.89
CA THR A 32 -12.09 1.57 -17.22
C THR A 32 -11.65 0.31 -17.99
N PRO A 33 -11.23 0.44 -19.27
CA PRO A 33 -11.00 -0.70 -20.14
C PRO A 33 -9.91 -1.66 -19.64
N ALA A 34 -8.87 -1.15 -19.01
CA ALA A 34 -7.81 -1.99 -18.44
C ALA A 34 -8.30 -2.82 -17.23
N LEU A 35 -9.16 -2.23 -16.38
CA LEU A 35 -9.77 -2.95 -15.26
C LEU A 35 -10.82 -3.95 -15.74
N ASN A 36 -11.56 -3.62 -16.78
CA ASN A 36 -12.51 -4.56 -17.41
C ASN A 36 -11.79 -5.78 -17.97
N ALA A 37 -10.71 -5.56 -18.74
CA ALA A 37 -9.91 -6.66 -19.29
C ALA A 37 -9.30 -7.54 -18.16
N LEU A 38 -8.85 -6.92 -17.06
CA LEU A 38 -8.38 -7.67 -15.90
C LEU A 38 -9.51 -8.46 -15.24
N ALA A 39 -10.71 -7.87 -15.11
CA ALA A 39 -11.88 -8.54 -14.53
C ALA A 39 -12.31 -9.77 -15.33
N ASP A 40 -12.26 -9.69 -16.66
CA ASP A 40 -12.63 -10.79 -17.57
C ASP A 40 -11.73 -12.03 -17.41
N GLU A 41 -10.50 -11.84 -16.97
CA GLU A 41 -9.50 -12.91 -16.75
C GLU A 41 -9.26 -13.23 -15.27
N SER A 42 -10.01 -12.66 -14.35
CA SER A 42 -9.75 -12.70 -12.92
C SER A 42 -10.96 -13.17 -12.12
N PHE A 43 -10.69 -13.47 -10.83
CA PHE A 43 -11.76 -13.62 -9.86
C PHE A 43 -12.18 -12.26 -9.32
N VAL A 44 -13.42 -11.86 -9.57
CA VAL A 44 -13.98 -10.57 -9.15
C VAL A 44 -14.84 -10.74 -7.90
N PHE A 45 -14.52 -9.97 -6.86
CA PHE A 45 -15.33 -9.92 -5.64
C PHE A 45 -16.41 -8.84 -5.77
N GLU A 46 -17.66 -9.24 -5.81
CA GLU A 46 -18.80 -8.30 -5.85
C GLU A 46 -19.02 -7.60 -4.49
N HIS A 47 -18.65 -8.26 -3.41
CA HIS A 47 -18.85 -7.79 -2.04
C HIS A 47 -17.54 -7.88 -1.24
N ALA A 48 -16.65 -6.92 -1.43
CA ALA A 48 -15.45 -6.75 -0.64
C ALA A 48 -15.61 -5.58 0.34
N TYR A 49 -15.21 -5.77 1.59
CA TYR A 49 -15.36 -4.77 2.64
C TYR A 49 -14.04 -4.45 3.29
N VAL A 50 -13.81 -3.18 3.56
CA VAL A 50 -12.67 -2.72 4.36
C VAL A 50 -13.09 -2.60 5.83
N SER A 51 -12.24 -3.04 6.74
CA SER A 51 -12.53 -3.03 8.19
C SER A 51 -12.70 -1.61 8.76
N GLN A 52 -12.02 -0.63 8.17
CA GLN A 52 -12.17 0.79 8.49
C GLN A 52 -11.79 1.61 7.25
N PRO A 53 -12.74 2.37 6.64
CA PRO A 53 -12.54 3.11 5.39
C PRO A 53 -11.82 4.45 5.63
N VAL A 54 -10.64 4.40 6.25
CA VAL A 54 -9.75 5.53 6.54
C VAL A 54 -8.33 5.12 6.20
N CYS A 55 -7.52 6.02 5.67
CA CYS A 55 -6.21 5.74 5.07
C CYS A 55 -5.30 4.85 5.93
N SER A 56 -4.81 5.34 7.07
CA SER A 56 -3.84 4.58 7.89
C SER A 56 -4.41 3.27 8.43
N PRO A 57 -5.63 3.20 9.01
CA PRO A 57 -6.21 1.95 9.47
C PRO A 57 -6.39 0.90 8.36
N SER A 58 -6.89 1.33 7.19
CA SER A 58 -7.08 0.44 6.04
C SER A 58 -5.74 -0.13 5.54
N ARG A 59 -4.73 0.73 5.39
CA ARG A 59 -3.39 0.34 4.95
C ARG A 59 -2.73 -0.61 5.94
N ALA A 60 -2.81 -0.33 7.22
CA ALA A 60 -2.31 -1.22 8.26
C ALA A 60 -2.96 -2.61 8.16
N THR A 61 -4.30 -2.68 8.08
CA THR A 61 -5.03 -3.93 7.95
C THR A 61 -4.60 -4.72 6.71
N MET A 62 -4.46 -4.06 5.56
CA MET A 62 -4.04 -4.70 4.32
C MET A 62 -2.62 -5.27 4.39
N LEU A 63 -1.71 -4.58 5.06
CA LEU A 63 -0.31 -4.99 5.13
C LEU A 63 -0.02 -6.02 6.23
N CYS A 64 -0.70 -5.95 7.38
CA CYS A 64 -0.42 -6.84 8.51
C CYS A 64 -1.49 -7.92 8.74
N GLY A 65 -2.65 -7.87 8.07
CA GLY A 65 -3.75 -8.81 8.26
C GLY A 65 -4.48 -8.70 9.61
N LEU A 66 -4.26 -7.63 10.36
CA LEU A 66 -4.87 -7.41 11.67
C LEU A 66 -5.94 -6.33 11.61
N TYR A 67 -6.94 -6.42 12.48
CA TYR A 67 -7.89 -5.31 12.64
C TYR A 67 -7.21 -4.06 13.18
N PRO A 68 -7.71 -2.84 12.86
CA PRO A 68 -7.08 -1.58 13.23
C PRO A 68 -6.75 -1.44 14.72
N HIS A 69 -7.64 -1.88 15.60
CA HIS A 69 -7.42 -1.85 17.06
C HIS A 69 -6.32 -2.84 17.50
N THR A 70 -6.20 -3.98 16.83
CA THR A 70 -5.14 -4.98 17.11
C THR A 70 -3.80 -4.51 16.56
N ALA A 71 -3.78 -3.93 15.36
CA ALA A 71 -2.61 -3.31 14.76
C ALA A 71 -2.20 -2.01 15.49
N ARG A 72 -3.03 -1.50 16.39
CA ARG A 72 -2.84 -0.24 17.11
C ARG A 72 -2.79 1.00 16.20
N VAL A 73 -3.50 0.92 15.06
CA VAL A 73 -3.68 2.01 14.09
C VAL A 73 -5.17 2.33 13.95
N PRO A 74 -5.82 2.88 14.99
CA PRO A 74 -7.26 3.09 15.02
C PRO A 74 -7.73 4.36 14.29
N ALA A 75 -6.80 5.23 13.90
CA ALA A 75 -7.10 6.53 13.28
C ALA A 75 -6.09 6.89 12.19
N CYS A 76 -6.44 7.91 11.40
CA CYS A 76 -5.54 8.49 10.41
C CYS A 76 -4.31 9.10 11.09
N ASN A 77 -3.18 9.09 10.40
CA ASN A 77 -1.90 9.63 10.89
C ASN A 77 -1.37 8.93 12.16
N VAL A 78 -1.75 7.69 12.40
CA VAL A 78 -1.12 6.84 13.42
C VAL A 78 -0.15 5.91 12.70
N SER A 79 1.11 5.92 13.12
CA SER A 79 2.14 5.06 12.55
C SER A 79 1.92 3.60 12.94
N LEU A 80 2.30 2.69 12.04
CA LEU A 80 2.32 1.26 12.33
C LEU A 80 3.47 0.98 13.31
N PRO A 81 3.20 0.38 14.49
CA PRO A 81 4.25 0.07 15.45
C PRO A 81 5.26 -0.95 14.89
N GLN A 82 6.53 -0.78 15.22
CA GLN A 82 7.64 -1.59 14.70
C GLN A 82 7.54 -3.09 15.03
N ASP A 83 6.84 -3.45 16.08
CA ASP A 83 6.60 -4.84 16.48
C ASP A 83 5.42 -5.50 15.74
N VAL A 84 4.66 -4.74 14.97
CA VAL A 84 3.60 -5.27 14.10
C VAL A 84 4.20 -5.60 12.73
N LYS A 85 4.26 -6.89 12.42
CA LYS A 85 4.84 -7.37 11.17
C LYS A 85 3.89 -7.21 9.99
N THR A 86 4.45 -6.78 8.88
CA THR A 86 3.75 -6.74 7.59
C THR A 86 3.99 -8.01 6.79
N ILE A 87 3.26 -8.15 5.68
CA ILE A 87 3.47 -9.26 4.74
C ILE A 87 4.92 -9.33 4.25
N ALA A 88 5.62 -8.20 4.09
CA ALA A 88 7.01 -8.17 3.66
C ALA A 88 7.99 -8.76 4.69
N GLU A 89 7.61 -8.77 5.97
CA GLU A 89 8.39 -9.40 7.04
C GLU A 89 7.99 -10.87 7.29
N LEU A 90 6.86 -11.30 6.74
CA LEU A 90 6.33 -12.65 6.91
C LEU A 90 6.67 -13.59 5.75
N VAL A 91 7.01 -13.06 4.59
CA VAL A 91 7.48 -13.86 3.45
C VAL A 91 8.89 -14.38 3.71
N THR A 92 9.26 -15.43 2.97
CA THR A 92 10.59 -16.05 3.09
C THR A 92 11.69 -15.14 2.54
N ASN A 93 12.92 -15.27 3.04
CA ASN A 93 14.07 -14.41 2.73
C ASN A 93 14.52 -14.41 1.25
N ASP A 94 13.96 -15.25 0.42
CA ASP A 94 14.20 -15.30 -1.02
C ASP A 94 13.29 -14.38 -1.84
N TYR A 95 12.36 -13.64 -1.18
CA TYR A 95 11.63 -12.56 -1.81
C TYR A 95 12.31 -11.20 -1.59
N ARG A 96 12.32 -10.39 -2.65
CA ARG A 96 12.60 -8.95 -2.55
C ARG A 96 11.27 -8.22 -2.49
N CYS A 97 11.08 -7.41 -1.47
CA CYS A 97 9.83 -6.68 -1.24
C CYS A 97 10.03 -5.20 -1.57
N GLY A 98 9.32 -4.71 -2.57
CA GLY A 98 9.29 -3.30 -2.95
C GLY A 98 7.96 -2.64 -2.58
N TYR A 99 8.01 -1.36 -2.21
CA TYR A 99 6.86 -0.51 -1.98
C TYR A 99 6.94 0.73 -2.86
N ILE A 100 5.85 1.03 -3.57
CA ILE A 100 5.75 2.19 -4.45
C ILE A 100 4.43 2.90 -4.14
N GLY A 101 4.51 4.17 -3.77
CA GLY A 101 3.33 5.00 -3.54
C GLY A 101 3.21 5.55 -2.12
N LYS A 102 1.96 5.83 -1.73
CA LYS A 102 1.60 6.38 -0.42
C LYS A 102 1.71 5.32 0.67
N TRP A 103 2.51 5.58 1.70
CA TRP A 103 2.64 4.71 2.86
C TRP A 103 1.61 5.03 3.96
N HIS A 104 1.66 6.22 4.49
CA HIS A 104 0.77 6.78 5.52
C HIS A 104 0.71 5.97 6.83
N LEU A 105 1.78 5.26 7.16
CA LEU A 105 1.91 4.43 8.35
C LEU A 105 3.21 4.70 9.13
N GLY A 106 3.85 5.83 8.89
CA GLY A 106 5.08 6.23 9.55
C GLY A 106 5.91 7.16 8.69
N ASP A 107 7.17 6.82 8.50
CA ASP A 107 8.09 7.57 7.65
C ASP A 107 7.75 7.33 6.17
N GLU A 108 7.39 8.39 5.43
CA GLU A 108 6.87 8.26 4.07
C GLU A 108 7.96 7.99 3.03
N ILE A 109 9.22 8.25 3.34
CA ILE A 109 10.29 8.31 2.34
C ILE A 109 11.38 7.25 2.50
N PHE A 110 11.36 6.46 3.56
CA PHE A 110 12.39 5.46 3.83
C PHE A 110 11.82 4.05 3.89
N PRO A 111 12.59 3.04 3.39
CA PRO A 111 12.22 1.64 3.53
C PRO A 111 11.99 1.25 4.99
N GLN A 112 10.93 0.53 5.24
CA GLN A 112 10.56 0.08 6.57
C GLN A 112 9.67 -1.16 6.53
N HIS A 113 9.45 -1.83 7.65
CA HIS A 113 8.55 -2.98 7.78
C HIS A 113 8.79 -4.08 6.74
N GLY A 114 10.08 -4.44 6.50
CA GLY A 114 10.47 -5.52 5.60
C GLY A 114 10.54 -5.16 4.12
N PHE A 115 10.07 -3.98 3.73
CA PHE A 115 10.28 -3.47 2.38
C PHE A 115 11.70 -2.94 2.23
N THR A 116 12.42 -3.36 1.19
CA THR A 116 13.82 -2.99 0.92
C THR A 116 13.97 -2.06 -0.27
N GLU A 117 13.01 -2.08 -1.18
CA GLU A 117 12.92 -1.16 -2.31
C GLU A 117 11.79 -0.18 -2.03
N TRP A 118 12.04 1.12 -2.24
CA TRP A 118 11.09 2.15 -1.83
C TRP A 118 11.03 3.30 -2.83
N ILE A 119 9.83 3.68 -3.23
CA ILE A 119 9.55 4.90 -4.00
C ILE A 119 8.35 5.58 -3.34
N GLY A 120 8.62 6.57 -2.50
CA GLY A 120 7.59 7.34 -1.80
C GLY A 120 6.96 8.41 -2.68
N THR A 121 5.67 8.68 -2.47
CA THR A 121 4.93 9.70 -3.24
C THR A 121 4.44 10.86 -2.40
N GLU A 122 4.51 10.80 -1.08
CA GLU A 122 3.98 11.83 -0.20
C GLU A 122 5.07 12.52 0.64
N ASP A 123 5.01 13.85 0.68
CA ASP A 123 5.86 14.68 1.54
C ASP A 123 5.06 15.29 2.70
N SER A 124 3.76 15.50 2.54
CA SER A 124 2.95 16.35 3.42
C SER A 124 2.46 15.69 4.70
N TYR A 125 2.49 14.36 4.77
CA TYR A 125 2.06 13.60 5.97
C TYR A 125 3.23 13.13 6.84
N ARG A 126 4.34 13.82 6.80
CA ARG A 126 5.54 13.55 7.58
C ARG A 126 5.34 13.89 9.05
N GLN A 127 4.50 13.17 9.71
CA GLN A 127 4.32 13.34 11.16
C GLN A 127 5.28 12.48 11.98
N PHE A 128 5.88 11.46 11.35
CA PHE A 128 6.72 10.49 12.01
C PHE A 128 8.03 10.34 11.24
N PHE A 129 9.08 10.82 11.83
CA PHE A 129 10.42 10.64 11.31
C PHE A 129 11.16 9.64 12.18
N SER A 130 11.81 8.68 11.56
CA SER A 130 12.68 7.74 12.26
C SER A 130 13.91 8.44 12.89
N SER A 131 14.30 9.60 12.35
CA SER A 131 15.29 10.49 12.99
C SER A 131 15.04 11.96 12.62
N SER A 132 15.51 12.88 13.48
CA SER A 132 15.42 14.32 13.21
C SER A 132 16.22 14.78 11.99
N GLU A 133 17.26 14.03 11.60
CA GLU A 133 18.09 14.33 10.43
C GLU A 133 17.34 14.12 9.10
N GLN A 134 16.31 13.30 9.13
CA GLN A 134 15.51 12.95 7.95
C GLN A 134 14.44 13.98 7.60
N HIS A 135 14.20 14.98 8.43
CA HIS A 135 13.21 16.04 8.20
C HIS A 135 13.39 16.82 6.89
N GLN A 136 14.61 16.86 6.36
CA GLN A 136 14.94 17.61 5.15
C GLN A 136 14.82 16.78 3.87
N HIS A 137 14.66 15.47 3.97
CA HIS A 137 14.52 14.63 2.81
C HIS A 137 13.12 14.75 2.19
N LEU A 138 13.06 14.74 0.87
CA LEU A 138 11.84 14.80 0.09
C LEU A 138 11.58 13.44 -0.58
N SER A 139 10.34 13.17 -0.97
CA SER A 139 9.98 11.92 -1.63
C SER A 139 10.62 11.79 -3.01
N ASP A 140 10.73 10.57 -3.49
CA ASP A 140 11.19 10.30 -4.86
C ASP A 140 10.30 10.98 -5.89
N TYR A 141 9.00 11.05 -5.63
CA TYR A 141 8.06 11.74 -6.51
C TYR A 141 8.31 13.25 -6.55
N HIS A 142 8.65 13.87 -5.43
CA HIS A 142 9.05 15.27 -5.40
C HIS A 142 10.29 15.52 -6.28
N HIS A 143 11.33 14.70 -6.09
CA HIS A 143 12.55 14.79 -6.89
C HIS A 143 12.28 14.57 -8.38
N PHE A 144 11.41 13.62 -8.74
CA PHE A 144 10.98 13.41 -10.11
C PHE A 144 10.31 14.65 -10.71
N LEU A 145 9.39 15.32 -9.98
CA LEU A 145 8.69 16.52 -10.46
C LEU A 145 9.62 17.71 -10.65
N VAL A 146 10.60 17.89 -9.78
CA VAL A 146 11.54 19.01 -9.87
C VAL A 146 12.59 18.82 -10.98
N ALA A 147 12.82 17.58 -11.40
CA ALA A 147 13.76 17.23 -12.46
C ALA A 147 13.18 17.36 -13.88
N GLN A 148 11.88 17.63 -14.05
CA GLN A 148 11.20 17.87 -15.34
C GLN A 148 11.34 19.32 -15.79
#